data_d4da8698303f7e416d93837e25455b59
#
_entry.id   d4da8698303f7e416d93837e25455b59
#
_cell.length_a   1.000
_cell.length_b   1.000
_cell.length_c   1.000
_cell.angle_alpha   90.00
_cell.angle_beta   90.00
_cell.angle_gamma   90.00
#
_symmetry.space_group_name_H-M   'P 1'
#
loop_
_entity.id
_entity.type
_entity.pdbx_description
1 polymer ?
#
loop_
_entity_poly.entity_id
_entity_poly.type
_entity_poly.pdbx_seq_one_letter_code
_entity_poly.pdbx_strand_id
1 'polypeptide(L)'
;MPWQLCIDVECLMILRSSLEAVAPEEGCALLIGESSSEWSVRQVWPCCNVWIPGLFGFSELDCNGAADSQAVPSRCSRFALDPREQIAAQRWARARGWQVLGSAHSHPGGEPVPSAVDRRWAAAAGVMLIDAGRGGLAAWWLQGPSPDAVHALPLVTCQTIPAQPNSSCLGDDGTSSPSRSQLR
;
A
#
# COMPACT_ATOMS: atom_id res chain seq x y z
N MET A 1 -12.24 -1.16 11.82
CA MET A 1 -12.01 -0.04 10.88
C MET A 1 -11.04 0.92 11.52
N PRO A 2 -9.96 1.31 10.85
CA PRO A 2 -9.09 2.39 11.35
C PRO A 2 -9.85 3.71 11.36
N TRP A 3 -9.45 4.63 12.21
CA TRP A 3 -10.00 6.00 12.25
C TRP A 3 -9.22 6.97 11.35
N GLN A 4 -7.96 6.61 11.02
CA GLN A 4 -7.11 7.31 10.05
C GLN A 4 -6.07 6.36 9.46
N LEU A 5 -5.45 6.77 8.36
CA LEU A 5 -4.29 6.11 7.76
C LEU A 5 -3.10 7.06 7.82
N CYS A 6 -2.02 6.61 8.41
CA CYS A 6 -0.73 7.29 8.36
C CYS A 6 0.10 6.72 7.22
N ILE A 7 0.74 7.55 6.42
CA ILE A 7 1.71 7.14 5.39
C ILE A 7 3.00 7.92 5.56
N ASP A 8 4.11 7.22 5.53
CA ASP A 8 5.43 7.86 5.51
C ASP A 8 5.61 8.73 4.26
N VAL A 9 6.25 9.89 4.41
CA VAL A 9 6.46 10.83 3.29
C VAL A 9 7.20 10.18 2.14
N GLU A 10 8.23 9.36 2.41
CA GLU A 10 8.97 8.65 1.37
C GLU A 10 8.09 7.61 0.66
N CYS A 11 7.28 6.87 1.43
CA CYS A 11 6.29 5.94 0.88
C CYS A 11 5.29 6.66 -0.02
N LEU A 12 4.82 7.84 0.37
CA LEU A 12 3.90 8.64 -0.44
C LEU A 12 4.56 9.08 -1.76
N MET A 13 5.82 9.50 -1.71
CA MET A 13 6.57 9.88 -2.91
C MET A 13 6.78 8.69 -3.85
N ILE A 14 7.18 7.53 -3.31
CA ILE A 14 7.34 6.30 -4.09
C ILE A 14 6.01 5.89 -4.73
N LEU A 15 4.92 5.93 -3.96
CA LEU A 15 3.58 5.61 -4.44
C LEU A 15 3.23 6.47 -5.65
N ARG A 16 3.23 7.78 -5.50
CA ARG A 16 2.87 8.71 -6.58
C ARG A 16 3.74 8.54 -7.81
N SER A 17 5.05 8.47 -7.63
CA SER A 17 5.98 8.30 -8.74
C SER A 17 5.75 6.99 -9.50
N SER A 18 5.47 5.88 -8.78
CA SER A 18 5.23 4.59 -9.41
C SER A 18 3.89 4.53 -10.14
N LEU A 19 2.84 5.16 -9.61
CA LEU A 19 1.53 5.21 -10.24
C LEU A 19 1.55 6.11 -11.48
N GLU A 20 2.24 7.25 -11.43
CA GLU A 20 2.38 8.19 -12.54
C GLU A 20 3.21 7.62 -13.69
N ALA A 21 4.23 6.82 -13.39
CA ALA A 21 5.17 6.28 -14.37
C ALA A 21 4.52 5.40 -15.44
N VAL A 22 3.34 4.85 -15.18
CA VAL A 22 2.61 3.96 -16.12
C VAL A 22 1.43 4.65 -16.78
N ALA A 23 1.19 5.93 -16.51
CA ALA A 23 0.11 6.67 -17.16
C ALA A 23 0.23 6.60 -18.71
N PRO A 24 -0.86 6.45 -19.48
CA PRO A 24 -2.25 6.59 -19.06
C PRO A 24 -2.91 5.32 -18.48
N GLU A 25 -2.18 4.21 -18.30
CA GLU A 25 -2.69 3.02 -17.65
C GLU A 25 -2.87 3.27 -16.14
N GLU A 26 -3.83 2.58 -15.52
CA GLU A 26 -3.94 2.57 -14.07
C GLU A 26 -2.74 1.85 -13.45
N GLY A 27 -1.91 2.59 -12.72
CA GLY A 27 -0.87 2.02 -11.89
C GLY A 27 -1.46 1.38 -10.64
N CYS A 28 -0.77 0.40 -10.06
CA CYS A 28 -1.21 -0.25 -8.84
C CYS A 28 -0.04 -0.61 -7.91
N ALA A 29 -0.35 -0.70 -6.62
CA ALA A 29 0.62 -1.05 -5.58
C ALA A 29 -0.08 -1.73 -4.40
N LEU A 30 0.70 -2.45 -3.58
CA LEU A 30 0.27 -2.92 -2.27
C LEU A 30 0.82 -1.99 -1.18
N LEU A 31 0.00 -1.77 -0.16
CA LEU A 31 0.33 -0.99 1.02
C LEU A 31 0.68 -1.94 2.15
N ILE A 32 1.88 -1.84 2.67
CA ILE A 32 2.40 -2.73 3.70
C ILE A 32 2.72 -1.92 4.95
N GLY A 33 2.42 -2.47 6.11
CA GLY A 33 2.71 -1.80 7.37
C GLY A 33 2.05 -2.44 8.59
N GLU A 34 1.72 -1.58 9.54
CA GLU A 34 1.20 -1.97 10.85
C GLU A 34 -0.27 -1.58 10.98
N SER A 35 -1.07 -2.47 11.61
CA SER A 35 -2.49 -2.23 11.92
C SER A 35 -2.73 -2.27 13.44
N SER A 36 -1.94 -1.52 14.18
CA SER A 36 -2.12 -1.34 15.63
C SER A 36 -3.24 -0.32 15.92
N SER A 37 -3.08 0.52 16.93
CA SER A 37 -4.00 1.62 17.22
C SER A 37 -4.11 2.63 16.08
N GLU A 38 -3.02 2.85 15.37
CA GLU A 38 -2.96 3.63 14.13
C GLU A 38 -2.49 2.73 12.98
N TRP A 39 -3.21 2.79 11.86
CA TRP A 39 -2.78 2.09 10.66
C TRP A 39 -1.71 2.91 9.96
N SER A 40 -0.54 2.32 9.78
CA SER A 40 0.63 3.02 9.28
C SER A 40 1.27 2.28 8.11
N VAL A 41 1.31 2.94 6.95
CA VAL A 41 2.01 2.43 5.76
C VAL A 41 3.51 2.69 5.94
N ARG A 42 4.28 1.61 5.98
CA ARG A 42 5.74 1.59 6.16
C ARG A 42 6.48 1.24 4.89
N GLN A 43 5.78 0.65 3.93
CA GLN A 43 6.32 0.25 2.64
C GLN A 43 5.24 0.27 1.58
N VAL A 44 5.56 0.82 0.44
CA VAL A 44 4.81 0.67 -0.80
C VAL A 44 5.49 -0.41 -1.64
N TRP A 45 4.69 -1.32 -2.16
CA TRP A 45 5.13 -2.37 -3.07
C TRP A 45 4.49 -2.13 -4.44
N PRO A 46 5.16 -1.41 -5.37
CA PRO A 46 4.65 -1.20 -6.70
C PRO A 46 4.44 -2.53 -7.42
N CYS A 47 3.32 -2.66 -8.13
CA CYS A 47 2.94 -3.87 -8.84
C CYS A 47 2.70 -3.58 -10.32
N CYS A 48 2.89 -4.60 -11.17
CA CYS A 48 2.45 -4.51 -12.54
C CYS A 48 0.93 -4.66 -12.62
N ASN A 49 0.29 -3.83 -13.45
CA ASN A 49 -1.11 -4.02 -13.81
C ASN A 49 -1.23 -5.18 -14.81
N VAL A 50 -1.69 -6.34 -14.35
CA VAL A 50 -1.85 -7.56 -15.17
C VAL A 50 -3.26 -7.73 -15.70
N TRP A 51 -4.09 -6.70 -15.65
CA TRP A 51 -5.46 -6.78 -16.14
C TRP A 51 -5.50 -7.08 -17.64
N ILE A 52 -6.39 -8.00 -18.03
CA ILE A 52 -6.74 -8.32 -19.41
C ILE A 52 -8.25 -8.61 -19.48
N PRO A 53 -8.92 -8.39 -20.62
CA PRO A 53 -10.31 -8.77 -20.80
C PRO A 53 -10.56 -10.24 -20.43
N GLY A 54 -11.65 -10.50 -19.70
CA GLY A 54 -12.02 -11.86 -19.27
C GLY A 54 -11.18 -12.42 -18.11
N LEU A 55 -10.26 -11.63 -17.52
CA LEU A 55 -9.55 -12.04 -16.33
C LEU A 55 -10.55 -12.34 -15.19
N PHE A 56 -10.41 -13.51 -14.56
CA PHE A 56 -11.30 -14.00 -13.49
C PHE A 56 -12.72 -14.43 -13.94
N GLY A 57 -13.00 -14.59 -15.24
CA GLY A 57 -14.26 -15.13 -15.74
C GLY A 57 -15.48 -14.23 -15.53
N PHE A 58 -15.31 -12.99 -15.11
CA PHE A 58 -16.41 -12.04 -15.02
C PHE A 58 -16.71 -11.46 -16.40
N SER A 59 -17.98 -11.52 -16.83
CA SER A 59 -18.45 -10.80 -18.00
C SER A 59 -18.35 -9.30 -17.72
N GLU A 60 -17.73 -8.55 -18.60
CA GLU A 60 -17.63 -7.08 -18.52
C GLU A 60 -19.02 -6.42 -18.54
N LEU A 61 -20.04 -7.13 -19.02
CA LEU A 61 -21.44 -6.72 -19.04
C LEU A 61 -22.05 -6.60 -17.62
N ASP A 62 -21.49 -7.33 -16.64
CA ASP A 62 -21.97 -7.26 -15.25
C ASP A 62 -21.53 -6.00 -14.50
N CYS A 63 -20.65 -5.18 -15.09
CA CYS A 63 -20.15 -3.94 -14.53
C CYS A 63 -20.96 -2.70 -14.93
N ASN A 64 -21.95 -2.85 -15.80
CA ASN A 64 -22.75 -1.75 -16.37
C ASN A 64 -23.86 -1.22 -15.44
N GLY A 65 -23.56 -1.03 -14.17
CA GLY A 65 -24.43 -0.25 -13.29
C GLY A 65 -24.37 1.28 -13.52
N ALA A 66 -23.46 1.76 -14.38
CA ALA A 66 -23.33 3.15 -14.78
C ALA A 66 -23.47 3.25 -16.30
N ALA A 67 -24.63 3.65 -16.74
CA ALA A 67 -25.07 3.69 -18.14
C ALA A 67 -24.40 4.78 -19.01
N ASP A 68 -23.17 5.24 -18.70
CA ASP A 68 -22.67 6.48 -19.31
C ASP A 68 -21.26 6.42 -19.93
N SER A 69 -20.59 5.30 -19.97
CA SER A 69 -19.35 5.23 -20.77
C SER A 69 -19.39 4.07 -21.77
N GLN A 70 -19.51 4.42 -23.06
CA GLN A 70 -19.31 3.51 -24.19
C GLN A 70 -17.83 3.09 -24.36
N ALA A 71 -16.95 3.40 -23.42
CA ALA A 71 -15.56 3.09 -23.49
C ALA A 71 -15.32 1.60 -23.20
N VAL A 72 -14.63 0.93 -24.12
CA VAL A 72 -14.18 -0.46 -23.92
C VAL A 72 -13.23 -0.50 -22.75
N PRO A 73 -13.47 -1.38 -21.75
CA PRO A 73 -12.56 -1.53 -20.61
C PRO A 73 -11.13 -1.84 -21.07
N SER A 74 -10.17 -1.17 -20.48
CA SER A 74 -8.75 -1.33 -20.77
C SER A 74 -7.93 -1.09 -19.50
N ARG A 75 -6.62 -1.27 -19.56
CA ARG A 75 -5.75 -0.92 -18.43
C ARG A 75 -5.79 0.56 -18.05
N CYS A 76 -6.30 1.43 -18.92
CA CYS A 76 -6.52 2.84 -18.58
C CYS A 76 -7.74 3.08 -17.67
N SER A 77 -8.56 2.04 -17.44
CA SER A 77 -9.78 2.12 -16.63
C SER A 77 -9.99 0.89 -15.74
N ARG A 78 -8.99 0.01 -15.69
CA ARG A 78 -9.03 -1.24 -14.92
C ARG A 78 -7.63 -1.62 -14.49
N PHE A 79 -7.53 -2.19 -13.30
CA PHE A 79 -6.28 -2.81 -12.85
C PHE A 79 -6.53 -4.19 -12.24
N ALA A 80 -5.49 -5.00 -12.22
CA ALA A 80 -5.44 -6.26 -11.48
C ALA A 80 -4.02 -6.45 -10.94
N LEU A 81 -3.92 -6.80 -9.66
CA LEU A 81 -2.66 -7.13 -9.01
C LEU A 81 -2.24 -8.55 -9.36
N ASP A 82 -0.98 -8.77 -9.74
CA ASP A 82 -0.45 -10.12 -9.95
C ASP A 82 -0.51 -10.92 -8.63
N PRO A 83 -1.17 -12.08 -8.61
CA PRO A 83 -1.23 -12.92 -7.41
C PRO A 83 0.14 -13.35 -6.89
N ARG A 84 1.14 -13.48 -7.77
CA ARG A 84 2.52 -13.82 -7.38
C ARG A 84 3.16 -12.69 -6.58
N GLU A 85 2.97 -11.44 -7.01
CA GLU A 85 3.43 -10.26 -6.30
C GLU A 85 2.72 -10.11 -4.96
N GLN A 86 1.40 -10.37 -4.90
CA GLN A 86 0.66 -10.36 -3.65
C GLN A 86 1.21 -11.37 -2.63
N ILE A 87 1.51 -12.60 -3.08
CA ILE A 87 2.10 -13.64 -2.23
C ILE A 87 3.50 -13.24 -1.77
N ALA A 88 4.32 -12.68 -2.67
CA ALA A 88 5.67 -12.23 -2.35
C ALA A 88 5.65 -11.10 -1.31
N ALA A 89 4.80 -10.09 -1.53
CA ALA A 89 4.61 -8.96 -0.61
C ALA A 89 4.13 -9.41 0.77
N GLN A 90 3.16 -10.34 0.83
CA GLN A 90 2.68 -10.90 2.10
C GLN A 90 3.78 -11.64 2.87
N ARG A 91 4.59 -12.46 2.19
CA ARG A 91 5.72 -13.17 2.81
C ARG A 91 6.77 -12.19 3.33
N TRP A 92 7.10 -11.20 2.52
CA TRP A 92 8.07 -10.16 2.86
C TRP A 92 7.60 -9.33 4.07
N ALA A 93 6.33 -8.96 4.12
CA ALA A 93 5.73 -8.21 5.22
C ALA A 93 5.77 -9.02 6.52
N ARG A 94 5.31 -10.29 6.49
CA ARG A 94 5.30 -11.18 7.67
C ARG A 94 6.69 -11.39 8.27
N ALA A 95 7.72 -11.50 7.42
CA ALA A 95 9.10 -11.64 7.89
C ALA A 95 9.60 -10.42 8.69
N ARG A 96 8.87 -9.28 8.63
CA ARG A 96 9.16 -8.02 9.34
C ARG A 96 8.16 -7.69 10.44
N GLY A 97 7.24 -8.60 10.73
CA GLY A 97 6.15 -8.35 11.69
C GLY A 97 5.08 -7.40 11.15
N TRP A 98 5.06 -7.16 9.82
CA TRP A 98 4.09 -6.32 9.13
C TRP A 98 3.05 -7.14 8.37
N GLN A 99 2.06 -6.47 7.81
CA GLN A 99 1.04 -7.08 6.97
C GLN A 99 0.71 -6.20 5.76
N VAL A 100 0.06 -6.79 4.76
CA VAL A 100 -0.57 -6.03 3.69
C VAL A 100 -1.84 -5.40 4.25
N LEU A 101 -1.89 -4.08 4.26
CA LEU A 101 -3.00 -3.27 4.78
C LEU A 101 -4.11 -3.09 3.75
N GLY A 102 -3.73 -3.15 2.47
CA GLY A 102 -4.62 -2.94 1.34
C GLY A 102 -3.86 -2.64 0.05
N SER A 103 -4.51 -1.95 -0.86
CA SER A 103 -3.96 -1.61 -2.17
C SER A 103 -4.03 -0.12 -2.47
N ALA A 104 -3.28 0.31 -3.47
CA ALA A 104 -3.40 1.62 -4.07
C ALA A 104 -3.45 1.48 -5.59
N HIS A 105 -4.14 2.41 -6.25
CA HIS A 105 -4.13 2.52 -7.71
C HIS A 105 -4.36 3.97 -8.15
N SER A 106 -4.13 4.24 -9.43
CA SER A 106 -4.38 5.56 -10.02
C SER A 106 -5.67 5.57 -10.82
N HIS A 107 -6.33 6.75 -10.85
CA HIS A 107 -7.42 7.09 -11.76
C HIS A 107 -6.95 8.22 -12.69
N PRO A 108 -6.21 7.93 -13.78
CA PRO A 108 -5.69 8.97 -14.65
C PRO A 108 -6.82 9.82 -15.26
N GLY A 109 -6.89 11.11 -14.87
CA GLY A 109 -7.93 12.04 -15.32
C GLY A 109 -9.31 11.86 -14.69
N GLY A 110 -9.44 11.01 -13.67
CA GLY A 110 -10.67 10.77 -12.92
C GLY A 110 -10.71 11.48 -11.56
N GLU A 111 -11.54 10.94 -10.67
CA GLU A 111 -11.66 11.37 -9.29
C GLU A 111 -11.06 10.31 -8.34
N PRO A 112 -10.58 10.72 -7.15
CA PRO A 112 -9.99 9.80 -6.19
C PRO A 112 -11.07 9.05 -5.37
N VAL A 113 -12.09 8.52 -6.04
CA VAL A 113 -13.25 7.83 -5.43
C VAL A 113 -13.34 6.40 -5.95
N PRO A 114 -13.58 5.40 -5.08
CA PRO A 114 -13.70 4.01 -5.49
C PRO A 114 -14.85 3.81 -6.48
N SER A 115 -14.55 3.29 -7.65
CA SER A 115 -15.53 2.91 -8.68
C SER A 115 -16.39 1.72 -8.22
N ALA A 116 -17.46 1.42 -8.94
CA ALA A 116 -18.24 0.20 -8.68
C ALA A 116 -17.40 -1.08 -8.85
N VAL A 117 -16.43 -1.04 -9.76
CA VAL A 117 -15.51 -2.15 -10.01
C VAL A 117 -14.56 -2.33 -8.85
N ASP A 118 -13.93 -1.26 -8.35
CA ASP A 118 -13.01 -1.31 -7.22
C ASP A 118 -13.69 -1.89 -5.98
N ARG A 119 -14.93 -1.48 -5.71
CA ARG A 119 -15.72 -2.01 -4.59
C ARG A 119 -16.03 -3.50 -4.74
N ARG A 120 -16.38 -3.93 -5.95
CA ARG A 120 -16.72 -5.32 -6.24
C ARG A 120 -15.51 -6.25 -6.11
N TRP A 121 -14.32 -5.74 -6.42
CA TRP A 121 -13.08 -6.50 -6.37
C TRP A 121 -12.38 -6.44 -5.02
N ALA A 122 -12.85 -5.60 -4.10
CA ALA A 122 -12.41 -5.59 -2.72
C ALA A 122 -12.87 -6.88 -2.02
N ALA A 123 -12.12 -7.96 -2.23
CA ALA A 123 -12.46 -9.30 -1.72
C ALA A 123 -12.47 -9.41 -0.18
N ALA A 124 -11.80 -8.50 0.49
CA ALA A 124 -11.72 -8.44 1.95
C ALA A 124 -11.74 -6.97 2.40
N ALA A 125 -12.10 -6.75 3.67
CA ALA A 125 -11.99 -5.44 4.27
C ALA A 125 -10.53 -4.96 4.26
N GLY A 126 -10.31 -3.72 3.82
CA GLY A 126 -8.96 -3.18 3.67
C GLY A 126 -8.93 -1.71 3.30
N VAL A 127 -7.72 -1.18 3.31
CA VAL A 127 -7.44 0.19 2.86
C VAL A 127 -7.33 0.22 1.34
N MET A 128 -7.85 1.28 0.73
CA MET A 128 -7.63 1.61 -0.65
C MET A 128 -7.19 3.07 -0.77
N LEU A 129 -6.02 3.30 -1.38
CA LEU A 129 -5.57 4.63 -1.77
C LEU A 129 -5.82 4.83 -3.26
N ILE A 130 -6.41 5.96 -3.63
CA ILE A 130 -6.65 6.31 -5.04
C ILE A 130 -5.99 7.64 -5.33
N ASP A 131 -5.07 7.64 -6.29
CA ASP A 131 -4.42 8.85 -6.80
C ASP A 131 -5.01 9.24 -8.16
N ALA A 132 -5.69 10.36 -8.21
CA ALA A 132 -6.25 10.95 -9.43
C ALA A 132 -5.33 12.06 -10.01
N GLY A 133 -4.06 12.06 -9.63
CA GLY A 133 -3.11 13.09 -10.06
C GLY A 133 -3.55 14.48 -9.61
N ARG A 134 -3.95 15.34 -10.59
CA ARG A 134 -4.47 16.68 -10.27
C ARG A 134 -5.78 16.66 -9.49
N GLY A 135 -6.56 15.58 -9.57
CA GLY A 135 -7.78 15.35 -8.80
C GLY A 135 -7.52 15.05 -7.31
N GLY A 136 -6.26 14.85 -6.93
CA GLY A 136 -5.85 14.62 -5.56
C GLY A 136 -5.66 13.14 -5.22
N LEU A 137 -5.36 12.88 -3.95
CA LEU A 137 -5.18 11.55 -3.37
C LEU A 137 -6.18 11.38 -2.23
N ALA A 138 -6.88 10.26 -2.19
CA ALA A 138 -7.80 9.94 -1.12
C ALA A 138 -7.59 8.51 -0.60
N ALA A 139 -7.87 8.34 0.69
CA ALA A 139 -7.85 7.05 1.37
C ALA A 139 -9.27 6.60 1.72
N TRP A 140 -9.51 5.32 1.55
CA TRP A 140 -10.80 4.68 1.74
C TRP A 140 -10.67 3.40 2.57
N TRP A 141 -11.68 3.13 3.38
CA TRP A 141 -11.88 1.83 3.99
C TRP A 141 -13.03 1.13 3.29
N LEU A 142 -12.77 -0.05 2.75
CA LEU A 142 -13.77 -0.88 2.07
C LEU A 142 -14.06 -2.11 2.91
N GLN A 143 -15.36 -2.43 3.08
CA GLN A 143 -15.83 -3.63 3.80
C GLN A 143 -16.68 -4.55 2.93
N GLY A 144 -16.66 -4.34 1.62
CA GLY A 144 -17.41 -5.12 0.64
C GLY A 144 -17.89 -4.29 -0.53
N PRO A 145 -18.71 -4.87 -1.41
CA PRO A 145 -19.11 -4.27 -2.67
C PRO A 145 -20.20 -3.18 -2.55
N SER A 146 -20.91 -3.11 -1.40
CA SER A 146 -21.94 -2.10 -1.19
C SER A 146 -21.35 -0.69 -1.11
N PRO A 147 -21.99 0.34 -1.71
CA PRO A 147 -21.59 1.73 -1.50
C PRO A 147 -21.57 2.13 -0.02
N ASP A 148 -22.48 1.60 0.79
CA ASP A 148 -22.56 1.88 2.23
C ASP A 148 -21.41 1.23 3.03
N ALA A 149 -20.64 0.34 2.40
CA ALA A 149 -19.46 -0.29 2.98
C ALA A 149 -18.14 0.45 2.64
N VAL A 150 -18.24 1.67 2.10
CA VAL A 150 -17.10 2.52 1.69
C VAL A 150 -17.07 3.75 2.59
N HIS A 151 -15.97 3.93 3.30
CA HIS A 151 -15.80 5.05 4.22
C HIS A 151 -14.51 5.80 3.89
N ALA A 152 -14.60 7.12 3.76
CA ALA A 152 -13.42 7.96 3.63
C ALA A 152 -12.56 7.87 4.91
N LEU A 153 -11.26 7.75 4.73
CA LEU A 153 -10.29 7.76 5.83
C LEU A 153 -9.49 9.07 5.79
N PRO A 154 -9.33 9.75 6.93
CA PRO A 154 -8.32 10.78 7.03
C PRO A 154 -6.95 10.20 6.68
N LEU A 155 -6.26 10.81 5.72
CA LEU A 155 -4.90 10.46 5.31
C LEU A 155 -3.95 11.50 5.90
N VAL A 156 -3.02 11.05 6.73
CA VAL A 156 -2.00 11.91 7.33
C VAL A 156 -0.60 11.43 6.93
N THR A 157 0.29 12.36 6.68
CA THR A 157 1.70 12.04 6.45
C THR A 157 2.44 12.04 7.77
N CYS A 158 3.29 11.03 7.96
CA CYS A 158 4.19 10.94 9.11
C CYS A 158 5.64 10.86 8.63
N GLN A 159 6.57 11.26 9.50
CA GLN A 159 7.99 11.01 9.29
C GLN A 159 8.37 9.81 10.14
N THR A 160 8.89 8.78 9.52
CA THR A 160 9.51 7.69 10.27
C THR A 160 10.83 8.20 10.83
N ILE A 161 10.90 8.39 12.15
CA ILE A 161 12.18 8.63 12.81
C ILE A 161 12.95 7.32 12.66
N PRO A 162 14.10 7.29 11.95
CA PRO A 162 14.89 6.07 11.87
C PRO A 162 15.25 5.63 13.29
N ALA A 163 15.02 4.37 13.61
CA ALA A 163 15.43 3.80 14.88
C ALA A 163 16.93 4.07 15.05
N GLN A 164 17.30 4.82 16.07
CA GLN A 164 18.72 5.03 16.37
C GLN A 164 19.35 3.65 16.60
N PRO A 165 20.49 3.34 15.96
CA PRO A 165 21.20 2.11 16.27
C PRO A 165 21.54 2.13 17.76
N ASN A 166 21.10 1.09 18.47
CA ASN A 166 21.40 0.92 19.89
C ASN A 166 22.91 1.07 20.11
N SER A 167 23.32 2.16 20.75
CA SER A 167 24.71 2.44 21.13
C SER A 167 25.13 1.67 22.40
N SER A 168 24.62 0.46 22.56
CA SER A 168 24.95 -0.40 23.71
C SER A 168 25.85 -1.57 23.31
N CYS A 169 27.04 -1.30 22.76
CA CYS A 169 28.15 -2.24 22.69
C CYS A 169 29.48 -1.48 22.62
N LEU A 170 29.75 -0.62 23.62
CA LEU A 170 31.11 -0.30 23.98
C LEU A 170 31.38 -1.11 25.24
N GLY A 171 31.84 -2.34 25.03
CA GLY A 171 32.41 -3.16 26.08
C GLY A 171 33.63 -2.42 26.67
N ASP A 172 33.57 -2.20 27.94
CA ASP A 172 34.66 -1.74 28.75
C ASP A 172 35.76 -2.82 28.77
N ASP A 173 36.72 -2.71 27.86
CA ASP A 173 37.93 -3.54 27.86
C ASP A 173 38.81 -3.07 29.03
N GLY A 174 38.46 -3.56 30.21
CA GLY A 174 39.30 -3.49 31.39
C GLY A 174 40.65 -4.13 31.18
N THR A 175 41.63 -3.37 30.73
CA THR A 175 43.04 -3.73 30.77
C THR A 175 43.53 -3.82 32.21
N SER A 176 43.45 -4.99 32.81
CA SER A 176 44.16 -5.29 34.04
C SER A 176 45.59 -5.77 33.69
N SER A 177 46.54 -4.86 33.90
CA SER A 177 47.98 -5.17 33.90
C SER A 177 48.34 -6.20 35.01
N PRO A 178 49.15 -7.21 34.73
CA PRO A 178 49.68 -8.05 35.78
C PRO A 178 50.88 -7.38 36.47
N SER A 179 50.76 -7.13 37.77
CA SER A 179 51.84 -6.70 38.65
C SER A 179 52.94 -7.75 38.73
N ARG A 180 54.14 -7.30 38.44
CA ARG A 180 55.41 -7.99 38.67
C ARG A 180 55.79 -7.82 40.16
N SER A 181 55.90 -8.91 40.89
CA SER A 181 56.73 -9.01 42.13
C SER A 181 57.30 -10.41 42.15
N GLN A 182 58.58 -10.55 41.90
CA GLN A 182 59.77 -10.52 42.73
C GLN A 182 59.80 -11.61 43.80
N LEU A 183 60.83 -12.50 43.64
CA LEU A 183 61.78 -13.01 44.62
C LEU A 183 61.33 -14.11 45.60
N ARG A 184 61.85 -15.20 45.47
CA ARG A 184 63.03 -15.93 46.06
C ARG A 184 62.85 -17.43 45.80
#